data_48421694e61d8fea23e53b14c48cf675
#
_entry.id   48421694e61d8fea23e53b14c48cf675
#
_cell.length_a   1.000
_cell.length_b   1.000
_cell.length_c   1.000
_cell.angle_alpha   90.00
_cell.angle_beta   90.00
_cell.angle_gamma   90.00
#
_symmetry.space_group_name_H-M   'P 1'
#
loop_
_entity.id
_entity.type
_entity.pdbx_description
1 polymer ?
#
loop_
_entity_poly.entity_id
_entity_poly.type
_entity_poly.pdbx_seq_one_letter_code
_entity_poly.pdbx_strand_id
1 'polypeptide(L)'
;MIDAGDKEKLSNFTSKKLTINDFTTLKVIGKGSYGKVLLVEKKDDKKIYAMKILKKKAMIKRNQVTHIKTERKIMELVDHPFIVKLRYAFQNPQKLYMVMDYCPGGELFFHIQRVERFNEEAVKFYGAQLVLALDHLHKNNIIYRE
;
A
#
# COMPACT_ATOMS: atom_id res chain seq x y z
N MET A 1 23.67 -7.90 -5.82
CA MET A 1 23.29 -9.29 -6.15
C MET A 1 22.17 -9.66 -5.20
N ILE A 2 21.00 -10.05 -5.70
CA ILE A 2 19.88 -10.50 -4.87
C ILE A 2 20.11 -12.00 -4.66
N ASP A 3 20.20 -12.41 -3.39
CA ASP A 3 20.51 -13.78 -2.98
C ASP A 3 19.45 -14.77 -3.50
N ALA A 4 19.87 -15.98 -3.85
CA ALA A 4 19.01 -17.04 -4.41
C ALA A 4 17.84 -17.42 -3.48
N GLY A 5 18.02 -17.30 -2.16
CA GLY A 5 16.98 -17.53 -1.14
C GLY A 5 15.81 -16.53 -1.16
N ASP A 6 16.03 -15.31 -1.66
CA ASP A 6 14.97 -14.30 -1.81
C ASP A 6 14.09 -14.56 -3.05
N LYS A 7 14.60 -15.28 -4.05
CA LYS A 7 13.83 -15.67 -5.24
C LYS A 7 12.80 -16.76 -4.95
N GLU A 8 13.11 -17.65 -4.03
CA GLU A 8 12.26 -18.81 -3.70
C GLU A 8 11.05 -18.41 -2.85
N LYS A 9 11.19 -17.40 -1.97
CA LYS A 9 10.06 -16.83 -1.22
C LYS A 9 9.11 -16.00 -2.08
N LEU A 10 9.58 -15.45 -3.22
CA LEU A 10 8.74 -14.77 -4.20
C LEU A 10 7.97 -15.72 -5.13
N SER A 11 8.40 -16.98 -5.26
CA SER A 11 7.77 -17.96 -6.15
C SER A 11 6.51 -18.61 -5.57
N ASN A 12 6.30 -18.53 -4.25
CA ASN A 12 5.17 -19.17 -3.58
C ASN A 12 3.88 -18.35 -3.57
N PHE A 13 3.87 -17.12 -4.15
CA PHE A 13 2.65 -16.35 -4.35
C PHE A 13 2.12 -16.52 -5.78
N THR A 14 1.28 -17.54 -5.96
CA THR A 14 0.44 -17.87 -7.12
C THR A 14 1.15 -18.28 -8.41
N SER A 15 0.83 -19.47 -8.88
CA SER A 15 1.23 -20.07 -10.16
C SER A 15 0.78 -19.31 -11.42
N LYS A 16 0.00 -18.22 -11.28
CA LYS A 16 -0.43 -17.35 -12.38
C LYS A 16 0.19 -15.96 -12.23
N LYS A 17 0.98 -15.54 -13.21
CA LYS A 17 1.58 -14.20 -13.25
C LYS A 17 0.47 -13.14 -13.39
N LEU A 18 0.17 -12.44 -12.29
CA LEU A 18 -0.82 -11.35 -12.27
C LEU A 18 -0.42 -10.19 -13.18
N THR A 19 -1.42 -9.62 -13.85
CA THR A 19 -1.30 -8.48 -14.75
C THR A 19 -2.40 -7.46 -14.45
N ILE A 20 -2.31 -6.27 -15.06
CA ILE A 20 -3.38 -5.26 -14.98
C ILE A 20 -4.71 -5.77 -15.53
N ASN A 21 -4.69 -6.72 -16.47
CA ASN A 21 -5.89 -7.28 -17.08
C ASN A 21 -6.72 -8.17 -16.15
N ASP A 22 -6.14 -8.62 -15.03
CA ASP A 22 -6.85 -9.38 -14.00
C ASP A 22 -7.72 -8.48 -13.10
N PHE A 23 -7.68 -7.16 -13.34
CA PHE A 23 -8.43 -6.16 -12.57
C PHE A 23 -9.31 -5.30 -13.49
N THR A 24 -10.49 -4.95 -13.00
CA THR A 24 -11.38 -3.94 -13.61
C THR A 24 -11.17 -2.61 -12.89
N THR A 25 -10.84 -1.55 -13.62
CA THR A 25 -10.73 -0.21 -13.05
C THR A 25 -12.12 0.38 -12.83
N LEU A 26 -12.40 0.82 -11.61
CA LEU A 26 -13.67 1.45 -11.24
C LEU A 26 -13.54 2.98 -11.22
N LYS A 27 -12.53 3.51 -10.49
CA LYS A 27 -12.38 4.95 -10.26
C LYS A 27 -10.93 5.32 -9.99
N VAL A 28 -10.54 6.55 -10.32
CA VAL A 28 -9.29 7.17 -9.83
C VAL A 28 -9.58 7.74 -8.44
N ILE A 29 -8.85 7.27 -7.42
CA ILE A 29 -9.02 7.71 -6.03
C ILE A 29 -7.85 8.56 -5.50
N GLY A 30 -6.75 8.62 -6.25
CA GLY A 30 -5.61 9.46 -5.92
C GLY A 30 -4.71 9.73 -7.12
N LYS A 31 -4.05 10.88 -7.13
CA LYS A 31 -3.01 11.25 -8.09
C LYS A 31 -1.80 11.78 -7.34
N GLY A 32 -0.63 11.36 -7.75
CA GLY A 32 0.64 11.78 -7.15
C GLY A 32 1.71 12.01 -8.19
N SER A 33 2.86 12.49 -7.74
CA SER A 33 4.01 12.86 -8.58
C SER A 33 4.56 11.73 -9.45
N TYR A 34 4.42 10.48 -8.99
CA TYR A 34 4.98 9.30 -9.66
C TYR A 34 3.94 8.45 -10.37
N GLY A 35 2.65 8.73 -10.15
CA GLY A 35 1.58 7.91 -10.70
C GLY A 35 0.20 8.24 -10.17
N LYS A 36 -0.64 7.22 -10.09
CA LYS A 36 -2.02 7.34 -9.64
C LYS A 36 -2.44 6.15 -8.80
N VAL A 37 -3.49 6.33 -8.01
CA VAL A 37 -4.16 5.26 -7.27
C VAL A 37 -5.55 5.05 -7.87
N LEU A 38 -5.86 3.81 -8.19
CA LEU A 38 -7.15 3.39 -8.74
C LEU A 38 -7.89 2.55 -7.73
N LEU A 39 -9.20 2.74 -7.66
CA LEU A 39 -10.11 1.74 -7.10
C LEU A 39 -10.30 0.67 -8.18
N VAL A 40 -10.05 -0.58 -7.84
CA VAL A 40 -10.14 -1.70 -8.78
C VAL A 40 -10.90 -2.88 -8.17
N GLU A 41 -11.59 -3.64 -9.02
CA GLU A 41 -12.16 -4.94 -8.69
C GLU A 41 -11.29 -6.03 -9.28
N LYS A 42 -10.90 -7.02 -8.48
CA LYS A 42 -10.20 -8.21 -8.98
C LYS A 42 -11.23 -9.15 -9.62
N LYS A 43 -10.99 -9.60 -10.87
CA LYS A 43 -11.99 -10.26 -11.69
C LYS A 43 -12.42 -11.64 -11.21
N ASP A 44 -11.54 -12.37 -10.55
CA ASP A 44 -11.80 -13.75 -10.09
C ASP A 44 -12.56 -13.81 -8.76
N ASP A 45 -12.19 -12.97 -7.78
CA ASP A 45 -12.78 -12.99 -6.43
C ASP A 45 -13.77 -11.84 -6.18
N LYS A 46 -13.93 -10.92 -7.16
CA LYS A 46 -14.82 -9.74 -7.10
C LYS A 46 -14.51 -8.77 -5.95
N LYS A 47 -13.35 -8.90 -5.31
CA LYS A 47 -12.95 -8.03 -4.21
C LYS A 47 -12.42 -6.69 -4.72
N ILE A 48 -12.68 -5.67 -3.90
CA ILE A 48 -12.28 -4.28 -4.16
C ILE A 48 -10.94 -3.98 -3.50
N TYR A 49 -10.05 -3.34 -4.25
CA TYR A 49 -8.71 -2.98 -3.82
C TYR A 49 -8.34 -1.56 -4.23
N ALA A 50 -7.35 -0.99 -3.55
CA ALA A 50 -6.63 0.20 -4.01
C ALA A 50 -5.37 -0.24 -4.78
N MET A 51 -5.24 0.18 -6.04
CA MET A 51 -4.08 -0.14 -6.87
C MET A 51 -3.24 1.12 -7.12
N LYS A 52 -2.07 1.19 -6.49
CA LYS A 52 -1.06 2.24 -6.71
C LYS A 52 -0.24 1.87 -7.94
N ILE A 53 -0.28 2.73 -8.96
CA ILE A 53 0.43 2.55 -10.23
C ILE A 53 1.54 3.59 -10.31
N LEU A 54 2.78 3.15 -10.43
CA LEU A 54 3.98 3.99 -10.45
C LEU A 54 4.70 3.88 -11.79
N LYS A 55 5.06 5.01 -12.40
CA LYS A 55 5.83 5.08 -13.66
C LYS A 55 7.32 4.95 -13.36
N LYS A 56 7.98 3.90 -13.86
CA LYS A 56 9.42 3.63 -13.63
C LYS A 56 10.31 4.81 -14.04
N LYS A 57 10.03 5.42 -15.20
CA LYS A 57 10.77 6.61 -15.65
C LYS A 57 10.70 7.78 -14.67
N ALA A 58 9.52 8.04 -14.08
CA ALA A 58 9.35 9.13 -13.10
C ALA A 58 10.09 8.83 -11.78
N MET A 59 10.10 7.56 -11.34
CA MET A 59 10.85 7.12 -10.16
C MET A 59 12.35 7.30 -10.34
N ILE A 60 12.89 6.89 -11.49
CA ILE A 60 14.33 7.02 -11.81
C ILE A 60 14.72 8.50 -11.86
N LYS A 61 13.95 9.34 -12.60
CA LYS A 61 14.22 10.78 -12.72
C LYS A 61 14.30 11.51 -11.37
N ARG A 62 13.58 11.03 -10.36
CA ARG A 62 13.50 11.64 -9.02
C ARG A 62 14.28 10.88 -7.95
N ASN A 63 15.12 9.94 -8.33
CA ASN A 63 15.96 9.13 -7.41
C ASN A 63 15.18 8.38 -6.32
N GLN A 64 13.93 7.95 -6.61
CA GLN A 64 13.02 7.34 -5.64
C GLN A 64 12.97 5.81 -5.71
N VAL A 65 13.81 5.19 -6.51
CA VAL A 65 13.79 3.73 -6.73
C VAL A 65 14.03 2.96 -5.43
N THR A 66 15.02 3.40 -4.64
CA THR A 66 15.35 2.76 -3.36
C THR A 66 14.22 2.91 -2.35
N HIS A 67 13.63 4.12 -2.22
CA HIS A 67 12.52 4.38 -1.30
C HIS A 67 11.31 3.49 -1.60
N ILE A 68 10.93 3.37 -2.87
CA ILE A 68 9.78 2.55 -3.28
C ILE A 68 10.05 1.04 -3.09
N LYS A 69 11.29 0.59 -3.31
CA LYS A 69 11.67 -0.80 -2.98
C LYS A 69 11.57 -1.06 -1.48
N THR A 70 12.01 -0.12 -0.65
CA THR A 70 11.92 -0.20 0.81
C THR A 70 10.46 -0.18 1.27
N GLU A 71 9.64 0.77 0.79
CA GLU A 71 8.19 0.83 1.04
C GLU A 71 7.52 -0.52 0.74
N ARG A 72 7.76 -1.07 -0.44
CA ARG A 72 7.22 -2.37 -0.83
C ARG A 72 7.67 -3.48 0.13
N LYS A 73 8.96 -3.57 0.43
CA LYS A 73 9.52 -4.60 1.32
C LYS A 73 8.89 -4.54 2.71
N ILE A 74 8.72 -3.34 3.26
CA ILE A 74 8.06 -3.11 4.54
C ILE A 74 6.61 -3.61 4.48
N MET A 75 5.85 -3.20 3.45
CA MET A 75 4.45 -3.63 3.29
C MET A 75 4.28 -5.14 3.08
N GLU A 76 5.30 -5.85 2.60
CA GLU A 76 5.31 -7.31 2.47
C GLU A 76 5.60 -8.02 3.81
N LEU A 77 6.38 -7.37 4.69
CA LEU A 77 6.79 -7.93 5.98
C LEU A 77 5.79 -7.68 7.10
N VAL A 78 5.08 -6.54 7.03
CA VAL A 78 4.20 -6.09 8.11
C VAL A 78 2.81 -6.70 7.94
N ASP A 79 2.34 -7.40 8.98
CA ASP A 79 0.97 -7.92 9.09
C ASP A 79 0.36 -7.46 10.42
N HIS A 80 -0.46 -6.40 10.36
CA HIS A 80 -1.08 -5.79 11.53
C HIS A 80 -2.46 -5.22 11.15
N PRO A 81 -3.50 -5.34 11.99
CA PRO A 81 -4.87 -4.93 11.65
C PRO A 81 -5.02 -3.43 11.37
N PHE A 82 -4.13 -2.59 11.92
CA PHE A 82 -4.16 -1.13 11.72
C PHE A 82 -3.11 -0.62 10.72
N ILE A 83 -2.51 -1.52 9.94
CA ILE A 83 -1.60 -1.17 8.85
C ILE A 83 -2.14 -1.75 7.55
N VAL A 84 -2.23 -0.90 6.51
CA VAL A 84 -2.74 -1.31 5.19
C VAL A 84 -1.87 -2.42 4.61
N LYS A 85 -2.50 -3.56 4.30
CA LYS A 85 -1.80 -4.74 3.80
C LYS A 85 -1.60 -4.69 2.29
N LEU A 86 -0.39 -5.00 1.83
CA LEU A 86 -0.09 -5.26 0.43
C LEU A 86 -0.59 -6.66 0.06
N ARG A 87 -1.54 -6.75 -0.88
CA ARG A 87 -2.13 -8.03 -1.32
C ARG A 87 -1.42 -8.61 -2.53
N TYR A 88 -1.07 -7.75 -3.50
CA TYR A 88 -0.39 -8.17 -4.72
C TYR A 88 0.60 -7.09 -5.16
N ALA A 89 1.71 -7.52 -5.76
CA ALA A 89 2.66 -6.63 -6.42
C ALA A 89 3.13 -7.27 -7.74
N PHE A 90 3.03 -6.53 -8.82
CA PHE A 90 3.49 -6.96 -10.14
C PHE A 90 4.00 -5.78 -10.95
N GLN A 91 4.62 -6.06 -12.09
CA GLN A 91 5.22 -5.02 -12.92
C GLN A 91 5.19 -5.38 -14.40
N ASN A 92 5.29 -4.35 -15.22
CA ASN A 92 5.63 -4.45 -16.63
C ASN A 92 6.89 -3.62 -16.92
N PRO A 93 7.39 -3.56 -18.16
CA PRO A 93 8.58 -2.78 -18.49
C PRO A 93 8.50 -1.29 -18.08
N GLN A 94 7.29 -0.68 -18.08
CA GLN A 94 7.10 0.76 -17.86
C GLN A 94 6.58 1.10 -16.46
N LYS A 95 5.89 0.19 -15.76
CA LYS A 95 5.15 0.49 -14.54
C LYS A 95 5.32 -0.57 -13.46
N LEU A 96 5.22 -0.13 -12.19
CA LEU A 96 4.99 -0.95 -11.02
C LEU A 96 3.54 -0.83 -10.56
N TYR A 97 2.99 -1.93 -10.07
CA TYR A 97 1.64 -2.03 -9.55
C TYR A 97 1.70 -2.61 -8.13
N MET A 98 1.13 -1.90 -7.18
CA MET A 98 0.98 -2.33 -5.79
C MET A 98 -0.51 -2.34 -5.48
N VAL A 99 -1.06 -3.52 -5.19
CA VAL A 99 -2.48 -3.71 -4.88
C VAL A 99 -2.60 -3.95 -3.38
N MET A 100 -3.36 -3.08 -2.72
CA MET A 100 -3.51 -3.06 -1.26
C MET A 100 -4.97 -3.00 -0.87
N ASP A 101 -5.26 -3.26 0.39
CA ASP A 101 -6.61 -3.13 0.93
C ASP A 101 -7.14 -1.72 0.70
N TYR A 102 -8.41 -1.62 0.31
CA TYR A 102 -9.09 -0.35 0.14
C TYR A 102 -9.73 0.10 1.45
N CYS A 103 -9.43 1.33 1.87
CA CYS A 103 -10.01 1.97 3.05
C CYS A 103 -11.08 2.98 2.61
N PRO A 104 -12.37 2.61 2.62
CA PRO A 104 -13.45 3.45 2.08
C PRO A 104 -13.75 4.70 2.92
N GLY A 105 -13.32 4.73 4.19
CA GLY A 105 -13.59 5.84 5.11
C GLY A 105 -12.85 7.14 4.81
N GLY A 106 -11.84 7.11 3.94
CA GLY A 106 -11.02 8.27 3.60
C GLY A 106 -10.01 8.65 4.69
N GLU A 107 -9.50 9.85 4.61
CA GLU A 107 -8.47 10.35 5.52
C GLU A 107 -9.05 10.83 6.84
N LEU A 108 -8.41 10.50 7.97
CA LEU A 108 -8.83 10.94 9.30
C LEU A 108 -8.87 12.46 9.41
N PHE A 109 -7.93 13.15 8.76
CA PHE A 109 -7.88 14.61 8.73
C PHE A 109 -9.15 15.26 8.15
N PHE A 110 -9.73 14.66 7.09
CA PHE A 110 -10.99 15.13 6.53
C PHE A 110 -12.14 15.05 7.55
N HIS A 111 -12.18 13.99 8.36
CA HIS A 111 -13.20 13.84 9.41
C HIS A 111 -12.99 14.83 10.56
N ILE A 112 -11.72 15.08 10.95
CA ILE A 112 -11.40 16.10 11.97
C ILE A 112 -11.86 17.49 11.50
N GLN A 113 -11.56 17.87 10.26
CA GLN A 113 -11.97 19.19 9.73
C GLN A 113 -13.48 19.41 9.71
N ARG A 114 -14.27 18.34 9.56
CA ARG A 114 -15.76 18.44 9.56
C ARG A 114 -16.36 18.68 10.93
N VAL A 115 -15.72 18.19 11.97
CA VAL A 115 -16.21 18.28 13.37
C VAL A 115 -15.38 19.28 14.18
N GLU A 116 -14.42 19.97 13.52
CA GLU A 116 -13.43 20.90 14.10
C GLU A 116 -12.49 20.25 15.10
N ARG A 117 -13.01 19.42 16.00
CA ARG A 117 -12.24 18.65 16.98
C ARG A 117 -12.94 17.34 17.34
N PHE A 118 -12.18 16.31 17.60
CA PHE A 118 -12.72 15.08 18.16
C PHE A 118 -12.95 15.21 19.67
N ASN A 119 -13.97 14.52 20.15
CA ASN A 119 -14.15 14.30 21.58
C ASN A 119 -13.09 13.32 22.12
N GLU A 120 -12.98 13.24 23.44
CA GLU A 120 -11.95 12.42 24.11
C GLU A 120 -12.06 10.92 23.74
N GLU A 121 -13.27 10.40 23.62
CA GLU A 121 -13.51 8.99 23.24
C GLU A 121 -12.98 8.68 21.83
N ALA A 122 -13.26 9.55 20.85
CA ALA A 122 -12.73 9.40 19.49
C ALA A 122 -11.21 9.51 19.47
N VAL A 123 -10.61 10.45 20.24
CA VAL A 123 -9.16 10.57 20.36
C VAL A 123 -8.54 9.32 20.96
N LYS A 124 -9.10 8.76 22.03
CA LYS A 124 -8.66 7.49 22.63
C LYS A 124 -8.76 6.34 21.63
N PHE A 125 -9.88 6.24 20.91
CA PHE A 125 -10.11 5.17 19.94
C PHE A 125 -9.09 5.18 18.79
N TYR A 126 -8.91 6.32 18.13
CA TYR A 126 -7.93 6.43 17.04
C TYR A 126 -6.49 6.43 17.53
N GLY A 127 -6.23 7.08 18.68
CA GLY A 127 -4.90 7.13 19.27
C GLY A 127 -4.39 5.74 19.67
N ALA A 128 -5.22 4.91 20.27
CA ALA A 128 -4.86 3.54 20.62
C ALA A 128 -4.46 2.72 19.38
N GLN A 129 -5.20 2.84 18.27
CA GLN A 129 -4.88 2.14 17.02
C GLN A 129 -3.55 2.61 16.42
N LEU A 130 -3.28 3.92 16.45
CA LEU A 130 -2.00 4.48 15.99
C LEU A 130 -0.82 3.99 16.84
N VAL A 131 -0.97 3.99 18.17
CA VAL A 131 0.07 3.50 19.09
C VAL A 131 0.38 2.03 18.82
N LEU A 132 -0.65 1.19 18.67
CA LEU A 132 -0.46 -0.23 18.35
C LEU A 132 0.22 -0.45 17.00
N ALA A 133 -0.14 0.32 15.98
CA ALA A 133 0.49 0.26 14.66
C ALA A 133 1.97 0.68 14.73
N LEU A 134 2.29 1.78 15.43
CA LEU A 134 3.66 2.27 15.60
C LEU A 134 4.51 1.31 16.43
N ASP A 135 3.97 0.76 17.53
CA ASP A 135 4.64 -0.25 18.34
C ASP A 135 5.02 -1.48 17.50
N HIS A 136 4.08 -1.95 16.66
CA HIS A 136 4.35 -3.07 15.74
C HIS A 136 5.48 -2.75 14.75
N LEU A 137 5.50 -1.55 14.16
CA LEU A 137 6.58 -1.12 13.27
C LEU A 137 7.92 -1.06 14.01
N HIS A 138 7.96 -0.45 15.20
CA HIS A 138 9.17 -0.30 16.01
C HIS A 138 9.74 -1.65 16.44
N LYS A 139 8.91 -2.60 16.85
CA LYS A 139 9.33 -3.99 17.16
C LYS A 139 9.97 -4.71 15.97
N ASN A 140 9.62 -4.29 14.75
CA ASN A 140 10.23 -4.79 13.51
C ASN A 140 11.38 -3.90 13.00
N ASN A 141 11.92 -2.99 13.83
CA ASN A 141 12.98 -2.04 13.48
C ASN A 141 12.62 -1.11 12.30
N ILE A 142 11.34 -0.78 12.16
CA ILE A 142 10.82 0.11 11.13
C ILE A 142 10.41 1.42 11.80
N ILE A 143 10.95 2.55 11.33
CA ILE A 143 10.59 3.89 11.78
C ILE A 143 9.70 4.52 10.71
N TYR A 144 8.49 4.91 11.12
CA TYR A 144 7.61 5.74 10.29
C TYR A 144 8.05 7.20 10.41
N ARG A 145 8.54 7.79 9.31
CA ARG A 145 9.10 9.14 9.32
C ARG A 145 8.16 10.20 8.74
N GLU A 146 7.25 9.80 7.84
CA GLU A 146 6.26 10.69 7.21
C GLU A 146 4.95 9.93 6.99
#